data_f54c8e6f4c34ebe044f270521620cb7f
#
_entry.id   f54c8e6f4c34ebe044f270521620cb7f
#
_cell.length_a   1.000
_cell.length_b   1.000
_cell.length_c   1.000
_cell.angle_alpha   90.00
_cell.angle_beta   90.00
_cell.angle_gamma   90.00
#
_symmetry.space_group_name_H-M   'P 1'
#
loop_
_entity.id
_entity.type
_entity.pdbx_description
1 polymer ?
#
loop_
_entity_poly.entity_id
_entity_poly.type
_entity_poly.pdbx_seq_one_letter_code
_entity_poly.pdbx_strand_id
1 'polypeptide(L)'
;MLWYGYLYYFLFFITLFISIVSILRLSFASSSAKILVVQQVASSLISVIVTSSILFLTFMYYLFDNFSSFDLLHSSVPGEALFFTPVSQGFLLDQIMTGLHPISVYYFPFIYIFVLITVLSILFCLAYNANEFTTFIFFCTAILTAGYSMFFTSSLLVFFLSYEMLLVPSFYILYNFAKTRKCVEAAYLMFFWTQFGALFLIFGFLYIFALTGSHSFDAISTFYFSSYELNFIFMCLLVGFGVKLPIWPFYGWLPKAHVEASTNFSIFLSGVLVKFAFFGFLKCLITIQLEPTFYFVYPFLTIGIVDAVFKLFYQIDLKKLVAYSTVVEMHWLTICIVSGQASLMLAGFCMLISHALLSTNSFLLVDAIGRRFKTRLITEINGVNFLCPKLFLVSLVNLLIFLGFPGSIMFVAEILFFSFFFDLYPLLCLIFIVLLYLLAPTVFFRSWMNALFGSSVHLLRTIPADLTSKELVCYGGLIVLMFWLGVSWQSFVI
;
A
#
# COMPACT_ATOMS: atom_id res chain seq x y z
N MET A 1 20.42 -3.70 -21.85
CA MET A 1 19.69 -3.62 -20.56
C MET A 1 19.90 -2.31 -19.83
N LEU A 2 21.13 -1.90 -19.56
CA LEU A 2 21.48 -0.67 -18.82
C LEU A 2 20.87 0.61 -19.42
N TRP A 3 20.89 0.77 -20.76
CA TRP A 3 20.38 1.96 -21.44
C TRP A 3 18.88 2.19 -21.21
N TYR A 4 18.06 1.12 -21.15
CA TYR A 4 16.62 1.22 -20.92
C TYR A 4 16.31 1.59 -19.46
N GLY A 5 17.10 1.09 -18.50
CA GLY A 5 17.01 1.49 -17.10
C GLY A 5 17.32 2.99 -16.92
N TYR A 6 18.43 3.47 -17.52
CA TYR A 6 18.81 4.88 -17.46
C TYR A 6 17.78 5.79 -18.16
N LEU A 7 17.26 5.37 -19.31
CA LEU A 7 16.22 6.11 -20.02
C LEU A 7 14.94 6.20 -19.19
N TYR A 8 14.57 5.12 -18.50
CA TYR A 8 13.43 5.10 -17.58
C TYR A 8 13.61 6.09 -16.42
N TYR A 9 14.77 6.05 -15.73
CA TYR A 9 15.07 6.98 -14.65
C TYR A 9 15.12 8.42 -15.15
N PHE A 10 15.76 8.65 -16.28
CA PHE A 10 15.85 9.97 -16.89
C PHE A 10 14.45 10.52 -17.21
N LEU A 11 13.60 9.75 -17.84
CA LEU A 11 12.22 10.13 -18.13
C LEU A 11 11.40 10.31 -16.84
N PHE A 12 11.57 9.43 -15.86
CA PHE A 12 10.92 9.56 -14.57
C PHE A 12 11.33 10.86 -13.85
N PHE A 13 12.62 11.16 -13.77
CA PHE A 13 13.11 12.39 -13.16
C PHE A 13 12.71 13.63 -13.93
N ILE A 14 12.75 13.61 -15.26
CA ILE A 14 12.27 14.73 -16.08
C ILE A 14 10.79 14.99 -15.83
N THR A 15 9.97 13.98 -15.82
CA THR A 15 8.54 14.13 -15.61
C THR A 15 8.22 14.58 -14.19
N LEU A 16 8.95 14.10 -13.21
CA LEU A 16 8.88 14.55 -11.83
C LEU A 16 9.32 16.02 -11.71
N PHE A 17 10.39 16.41 -12.41
CA PHE A 17 10.87 17.79 -12.48
C PHE A 17 9.84 18.71 -13.17
N ILE A 18 9.26 18.28 -14.29
CA ILE A 18 8.19 19.02 -14.98
C ILE A 18 6.96 19.18 -14.09
N SER A 19 6.59 18.14 -13.30
CA SER A 19 5.48 18.22 -12.35
C SER A 19 5.78 19.22 -11.24
N ILE A 20 6.98 19.21 -10.68
CA ILE A 20 7.43 20.16 -9.64
C ILE A 20 7.44 21.60 -10.19
N VAL A 21 8.00 21.81 -11.38
CA VAL A 21 8.03 23.13 -12.03
C VAL A 21 6.63 23.63 -12.33
N SER A 22 5.71 22.76 -12.78
CA SER A 22 4.32 23.13 -13.02
C SER A 22 3.57 23.46 -11.72
N ILE A 23 3.88 22.78 -10.62
CA ILE A 23 3.35 23.08 -9.28
C ILE A 23 3.88 24.44 -8.78
N LEU A 24 5.17 24.71 -8.95
CA LEU A 24 5.76 26.00 -8.61
C LEU A 24 5.15 27.14 -9.45
N ARG A 25 4.89 26.94 -10.73
CA ARG A 25 4.16 27.93 -11.58
C ARG A 25 2.74 28.16 -11.09
N LEU A 26 2.06 27.16 -10.57
CA LEU A 26 0.72 27.29 -9.97
C LEU A 26 0.70 28.20 -8.75
N SER A 27 1.75 28.20 -7.94
CA SER A 27 1.84 29.06 -6.75
C SER A 27 1.92 30.55 -7.09
N PHE A 28 2.43 30.87 -8.31
CA PHE A 28 2.58 32.27 -8.78
C PHE A 28 1.51 32.71 -9.79
N ALA A 29 0.58 31.84 -10.20
CA ALA A 29 -0.41 32.15 -11.24
C ALA A 29 -1.66 32.86 -10.67
N SER A 30 -2.24 33.77 -11.48
CA SER A 30 -3.52 34.40 -11.19
C SER A 30 -4.69 33.40 -11.20
N SER A 31 -5.81 33.72 -10.56
CA SER A 31 -6.93 32.80 -10.36
C SER A 31 -7.52 32.18 -11.65
N SER A 32 -7.52 32.92 -12.76
CA SER A 32 -7.99 32.44 -14.06
C SER A 32 -6.99 31.52 -14.76
N ALA A 33 -5.69 31.73 -14.55
CA ALA A 33 -4.64 30.88 -15.09
C ALA A 33 -4.49 29.53 -14.30
N LYS A 34 -4.96 29.48 -13.05
CA LYS A 34 -4.85 28.30 -12.21
C LYS A 34 -5.59 27.08 -12.75
N ILE A 35 -6.76 27.25 -13.36
CA ILE A 35 -7.53 26.15 -13.97
C ILE A 35 -6.76 25.52 -15.13
N LEU A 36 -6.16 26.35 -15.98
CA LEU A 36 -5.40 25.90 -17.14
C LEU A 36 -4.13 25.15 -16.74
N VAL A 37 -3.46 25.61 -15.68
CA VAL A 37 -2.26 24.97 -15.14
C VAL A 37 -2.62 23.65 -14.40
N VAL A 38 -3.78 23.58 -13.72
CA VAL A 38 -4.28 22.31 -13.15
C VAL A 38 -4.52 21.28 -14.26
N GLN A 39 -5.09 21.68 -15.39
CA GLN A 39 -5.25 20.80 -16.55
C GLN A 39 -3.90 20.37 -17.14
N GLN A 40 -2.91 21.26 -17.18
CA GLN A 40 -1.55 20.93 -17.64
C GLN A 40 -0.83 19.98 -16.67
N VAL A 41 -0.97 20.17 -15.35
CA VAL A 41 -0.43 19.24 -14.34
C VAL A 41 -1.09 17.87 -14.44
N ALA A 42 -2.42 17.82 -14.57
CA ALA A 42 -3.14 16.57 -14.76
C ALA A 42 -2.73 15.86 -16.06
N SER A 43 -2.60 16.59 -17.16
CA SER A 43 -2.13 16.02 -18.44
C SER A 43 -0.68 15.57 -18.40
N SER A 44 0.20 16.29 -17.71
CA SER A 44 1.60 15.87 -17.50
C SER A 44 1.70 14.61 -16.65
N LEU A 45 0.93 14.51 -15.57
CA LEU A 45 0.86 13.30 -14.75
C LEU A 45 0.31 12.10 -15.53
N ILE A 46 -0.73 12.30 -16.34
CA ILE A 46 -1.27 11.25 -17.21
C ILE A 46 -0.22 10.85 -18.26
N SER A 47 0.51 11.78 -18.86
CA SER A 47 1.57 11.47 -19.81
C SER A 47 2.71 10.68 -19.17
N VAL A 48 3.07 10.99 -17.89
CA VAL A 48 4.04 10.20 -17.09
C VAL A 48 3.58 8.77 -16.94
N ILE A 49 2.30 8.57 -16.60
CA ILE A 49 1.75 7.23 -16.40
C ILE A 49 1.75 6.45 -17.71
N VAL A 50 1.29 7.07 -18.79
CA VAL A 50 1.22 6.44 -20.10
C VAL A 50 2.63 6.09 -20.62
N THR A 51 3.58 7.02 -20.52
CA THR A 51 4.97 6.75 -20.97
C THR A 51 5.66 5.72 -20.09
N SER A 52 5.46 5.78 -18.78
CA SER A 52 6.01 4.78 -17.86
C SER A 52 5.38 3.40 -18.09
N SER A 53 4.07 3.32 -18.35
CA SER A 53 3.40 2.04 -18.64
C SER A 53 3.87 1.44 -19.97
N ILE A 54 4.05 2.23 -21.00
CA ILE A 54 4.58 1.78 -22.30
C ILE A 54 6.02 1.25 -22.13
N LEU A 55 6.88 1.99 -21.42
CA LEU A 55 8.26 1.57 -21.14
C LEU A 55 8.32 0.31 -20.31
N PHE A 56 7.40 0.13 -19.36
CA PHE A 56 7.30 -1.11 -18.60
C PHE A 56 6.85 -2.28 -19.47
N LEU A 57 5.82 -2.11 -20.27
CA LEU A 57 5.36 -3.16 -21.18
C LEU A 57 6.47 -3.56 -22.16
N THR A 58 7.23 -2.60 -22.69
CA THR A 58 8.38 -2.90 -23.56
C THR A 58 9.53 -3.59 -22.80
N PHE A 59 9.76 -3.20 -21.55
CA PHE A 59 10.74 -3.85 -20.68
C PHE A 59 10.32 -5.27 -20.30
N MET A 60 9.05 -5.47 -19.95
CA MET A 60 8.49 -6.80 -19.68
C MET A 60 8.54 -7.69 -20.93
N TYR A 61 8.14 -7.16 -22.09
CA TYR A 61 8.25 -7.88 -23.35
C TYR A 61 9.70 -8.31 -23.64
N TYR A 62 10.66 -7.42 -23.42
CA TYR A 62 12.09 -7.72 -23.58
C TYR A 62 12.61 -8.75 -22.56
N LEU A 63 12.12 -8.72 -21.32
CA LEU A 63 12.42 -9.76 -20.32
C LEU A 63 11.85 -11.11 -20.75
N PHE A 64 10.60 -11.15 -21.23
CA PHE A 64 9.99 -12.40 -21.71
C PHE A 64 10.72 -13.01 -22.91
N ASP A 65 11.15 -12.21 -23.88
CA ASP A 65 11.91 -12.68 -25.05
C ASP A 65 13.29 -13.24 -24.66
N ASN A 66 13.94 -12.68 -23.65
CA ASN A 66 15.24 -13.16 -23.17
C ASN A 66 15.12 -14.35 -22.19
N PHE A 67 13.99 -14.49 -21.46
CA PHE A 67 13.76 -15.63 -20.58
C PHE A 67 13.38 -16.92 -21.35
N SER A 68 12.78 -16.82 -22.52
CA SER A 68 12.50 -17.97 -23.39
C SER A 68 13.77 -18.64 -23.94
N SER A 69 14.93 -17.98 -23.88
CA SER A 69 16.23 -18.49 -24.27
C SER A 69 17.08 -19.01 -23.09
N PHE A 70 16.63 -18.88 -21.87
CA PHE A 70 17.31 -19.43 -20.69
C PHE A 70 16.60 -20.70 -20.24
N ASP A 71 17.20 -21.86 -20.53
CA ASP A 71 16.80 -23.18 -20.05
C ASP A 71 16.97 -23.29 -18.51
N LEU A 72 16.16 -22.50 -17.74
CA LEU A 72 16.11 -22.59 -16.28
C LEU A 72 15.24 -23.76 -15.79
N LEU A 73 14.72 -24.59 -16.70
CA LEU A 73 13.88 -25.76 -16.38
C LEU A 73 14.67 -27.06 -16.09
N HIS A 74 16.00 -27.03 -16.07
CA HIS A 74 16.81 -28.24 -15.86
C HIS A 74 17.63 -28.26 -14.55
N SER A 75 17.38 -27.46 -13.57
CA SER A 75 17.88 -27.70 -12.21
C SER A 75 16.74 -28.20 -11.32
N SER A 76 16.57 -29.54 -11.34
CA SER A 76 15.72 -30.29 -10.43
C SER A 76 16.30 -30.28 -9.00
N VAL A 77 16.15 -29.21 -8.27
CA VAL A 77 16.29 -29.21 -6.81
C VAL A 77 15.07 -28.49 -6.25
N PRO A 78 14.12 -29.22 -5.66
CA PRO A 78 12.97 -28.60 -5.02
C PRO A 78 13.42 -28.03 -3.68
N GLY A 79 13.37 -26.71 -3.51
CA GLY A 79 13.47 -26.09 -2.22
C GLY A 79 14.46 -24.95 -2.02
N GLU A 80 15.34 -24.64 -2.96
CA GLU A 80 16.28 -23.55 -2.80
C GLU A 80 15.89 -22.32 -3.62
N ALA A 81 15.33 -21.38 -2.91
CA ALA A 81 15.48 -19.94 -3.03
C ALA A 81 15.66 -19.36 -4.45
N LEU A 82 14.58 -19.11 -5.15
CA LEU A 82 14.51 -18.17 -6.31
C LEU A 82 15.00 -16.74 -5.98
N PHE A 83 15.36 -16.46 -4.73
CA PHE A 83 15.85 -15.17 -4.25
C PHE A 83 17.37 -15.08 -4.11
N PHE A 84 18.12 -16.18 -4.29
CA PHE A 84 19.56 -16.24 -3.96
C PHE A 84 20.44 -16.80 -5.10
N THR A 85 20.13 -16.55 -6.36
CA THR A 85 21.15 -16.79 -7.40
C THR A 85 22.20 -15.69 -7.31
N PRO A 86 23.47 -16.01 -6.99
CA PRO A 86 24.54 -15.03 -7.06
C PRO A 86 24.69 -14.61 -8.52
N VAL A 87 24.32 -13.37 -8.81
CA VAL A 87 24.58 -12.76 -10.11
C VAL A 87 26.09 -12.74 -10.30
N SER A 88 26.53 -13.39 -11.37
CA SER A 88 27.93 -13.57 -11.75
C SER A 88 28.74 -12.27 -11.69
N GLN A 89 29.98 -12.37 -11.25
CA GLN A 89 30.96 -11.30 -10.92
C GLN A 89 31.27 -10.25 -12.02
N GLY A 90 30.53 -10.20 -13.14
CA GLY A 90 30.71 -9.18 -14.18
C GLY A 90 30.06 -7.84 -13.92
N PHE A 91 29.23 -7.70 -12.88
CA PHE A 91 28.36 -6.57 -12.64
C PHE A 91 28.81 -5.58 -11.55
N LEU A 92 30.01 -5.73 -11.01
CA LEU A 92 30.48 -4.91 -9.88
C LEU A 92 30.54 -3.41 -10.20
N LEU A 93 30.88 -3.04 -11.43
CA LEU A 93 30.92 -1.64 -11.87
C LEU A 93 29.53 -1.02 -12.04
N ASP A 94 28.56 -1.82 -12.47
CA ASP A 94 27.17 -1.39 -12.63
C ASP A 94 26.44 -1.23 -11.28
N GLN A 95 26.76 -2.05 -10.30
CA GLN A 95 26.22 -1.93 -8.93
C GLN A 95 26.71 -0.66 -8.21
N ILE A 96 27.97 -0.28 -8.44
CA ILE A 96 28.56 0.93 -7.87
C ILE A 96 27.95 2.19 -8.49
N MET A 97 27.66 2.18 -9.79
CA MET A 97 27.13 3.33 -10.51
C MET A 97 25.61 3.53 -10.34
N THR A 98 24.85 2.47 -10.10
CA THR A 98 23.39 2.53 -10.04
C THR A 98 22.83 2.46 -8.62
N GLY A 99 23.57 1.95 -7.65
CA GLY A 99 23.08 1.72 -6.28
C GLY A 99 21.83 0.84 -6.21
N LEU A 100 21.52 0.15 -7.30
CA LEU A 100 20.32 -0.68 -7.45
C LEU A 100 20.60 -2.07 -6.91
N HIS A 101 20.06 -2.36 -5.75
CA HIS A 101 20.03 -3.69 -5.21
C HIS A 101 19.28 -4.63 -6.18
N PRO A 102 19.71 -5.90 -6.41
CA PRO A 102 19.03 -6.85 -7.30
C PRO A 102 17.54 -7.07 -6.96
N ILE A 103 17.13 -6.81 -5.73
CA ILE A 103 15.73 -6.81 -5.28
C ILE A 103 14.88 -5.70 -5.96
N SER A 104 15.51 -4.69 -6.55
CA SER A 104 14.80 -3.54 -7.14
C SER A 104 13.83 -3.91 -8.27
N VAL A 105 14.07 -5.00 -8.99
CA VAL A 105 13.22 -5.45 -10.10
C VAL A 105 11.81 -5.80 -9.61
N TYR A 106 11.68 -6.37 -8.42
CA TYR A 106 10.39 -6.74 -7.83
C TYR A 106 9.55 -5.53 -7.38
N TYR A 107 10.15 -4.34 -7.27
CA TYR A 107 9.42 -3.13 -6.86
C TYR A 107 8.68 -2.44 -8.02
N PHE A 108 9.02 -2.73 -9.27
CA PHE A 108 8.41 -2.04 -10.42
C PHE A 108 6.89 -2.15 -10.48
N PRO A 109 6.23 -3.31 -10.30
CA PRO A 109 4.77 -3.38 -10.31
C PRO A 109 4.12 -2.47 -9.28
N PHE A 110 4.74 -2.36 -8.08
CA PHE A 110 4.22 -1.54 -7.00
C PHE A 110 4.38 -0.05 -7.25
N ILE A 111 5.46 0.37 -7.93
CA ILE A 111 5.65 1.75 -8.35
C ILE A 111 4.48 2.20 -9.23
N TYR A 112 4.05 1.37 -10.18
CA TYR A 112 2.88 1.66 -11.03
C TYR A 112 1.60 1.80 -10.24
N ILE A 113 1.34 0.85 -9.35
CA ILE A 113 0.13 0.86 -8.52
C ILE A 113 0.13 2.11 -7.62
N PHE A 114 1.27 2.49 -7.08
CA PHE A 114 1.38 3.68 -6.24
C PHE A 114 1.15 4.96 -7.04
N VAL A 115 1.70 5.06 -8.25
CA VAL A 115 1.42 6.19 -9.16
C VAL A 115 -0.05 6.21 -9.55
N LEU A 116 -0.65 5.08 -9.90
CA LEU A 116 -2.08 4.98 -10.21
C LEU A 116 -2.94 5.49 -9.06
N ILE A 117 -2.68 5.04 -7.83
CA ILE A 117 -3.45 5.43 -6.64
C ILE A 117 -3.27 6.92 -6.34
N THR A 118 -2.06 7.46 -6.50
CA THR A 118 -1.84 8.90 -6.29
C THR A 118 -2.59 9.74 -7.31
N VAL A 119 -2.61 9.33 -8.56
CA VAL A 119 -3.38 10.01 -9.59
C VAL A 119 -4.87 9.97 -9.29
N LEU A 120 -5.39 8.81 -8.88
CA LEU A 120 -6.78 8.69 -8.45
C LEU A 120 -7.08 9.60 -7.26
N SER A 121 -6.22 9.64 -6.24
CA SER A 121 -6.40 10.53 -5.10
C SER A 121 -6.42 12.01 -5.49
N ILE A 122 -5.64 12.40 -6.49
CA ILE A 122 -5.58 13.76 -7.02
C ILE A 122 -6.81 14.08 -7.88
N LEU A 123 -7.22 13.18 -8.77
CA LEU A 123 -8.37 13.39 -9.67
C LEU A 123 -9.69 13.55 -8.93
N PHE A 124 -9.87 12.82 -7.82
CA PHE A 124 -11.06 12.93 -6.97
C PHE A 124 -11.01 14.06 -5.95
N CYS A 125 -9.95 14.88 -5.98
CA CYS A 125 -9.75 16.04 -5.10
C CYS A 125 -10.63 17.25 -5.49
N LEU A 126 -11.89 17.02 -5.81
CA LEU A 126 -12.81 18.05 -6.29
C LEU A 126 -13.27 19.04 -5.21
N ALA A 127 -12.94 18.80 -3.95
CA ALA A 127 -13.46 19.57 -2.81
C ALA A 127 -12.51 20.66 -2.28
N TYR A 128 -11.31 20.80 -2.87
CA TYR A 128 -10.31 21.75 -2.38
C TYR A 128 -10.29 23.03 -3.20
N ASN A 129 -10.01 24.14 -2.52
CA ASN A 129 -9.65 25.39 -3.17
C ASN A 129 -8.34 25.21 -3.96
N ALA A 130 -8.09 26.01 -4.98
CA ALA A 130 -6.92 25.87 -5.84
C ALA A 130 -5.59 25.85 -5.08
N ASN A 131 -5.46 26.61 -3.98
CA ASN A 131 -4.25 26.63 -3.15
C ASN A 131 -4.09 25.34 -2.32
N GLU A 132 -5.18 24.82 -1.75
CA GLU A 132 -5.18 23.56 -1.01
C GLU A 132 -4.85 22.38 -1.92
N PHE A 133 -5.35 22.40 -3.14
CA PHE A 133 -5.06 21.39 -4.15
C PHE A 133 -3.57 21.33 -4.53
N THR A 134 -2.92 22.48 -4.71
CA THR A 134 -1.48 22.54 -5.04
C THR A 134 -0.62 22.02 -3.90
N THR A 135 -0.94 22.39 -2.66
CA THR A 135 -0.21 21.92 -1.48
C THR A 135 -0.40 20.41 -1.27
N PHE A 136 -1.60 19.89 -1.52
CA PHE A 136 -1.87 18.45 -1.45
C PHE A 136 -1.01 17.67 -2.47
N ILE A 137 -0.99 18.10 -3.75
CA ILE A 137 -0.16 17.46 -4.78
C ILE A 137 1.32 17.49 -4.39
N PHE A 138 1.81 18.65 -3.94
CA PHE A 138 3.21 18.80 -3.53
C PHE A 138 3.60 17.78 -2.45
N PHE A 139 2.80 17.64 -1.40
CA PHE A 139 3.10 16.69 -0.35
C PHE A 139 2.93 15.22 -0.75
N CYS A 140 1.96 14.90 -1.61
CA CYS A 140 1.85 13.55 -2.17
C CYS A 140 3.07 13.18 -3.02
N THR A 141 3.56 14.10 -3.85
CA THR A 141 4.80 13.85 -4.63
C THR A 141 6.03 13.76 -3.75
N ALA A 142 6.11 14.55 -2.67
CA ALA A 142 7.20 14.45 -1.69
C ALA A 142 7.22 13.08 -0.98
N ILE A 143 6.05 12.52 -0.63
CA ILE A 143 5.96 11.17 -0.05
C ILE A 143 6.38 10.11 -1.06
N LEU A 144 5.97 10.23 -2.33
CA LEU A 144 6.38 9.28 -3.37
C LEU A 144 7.90 9.30 -3.60
N THR A 145 8.50 10.48 -3.68
CA THR A 145 9.95 10.61 -3.89
C THR A 145 10.73 10.03 -2.70
N ALA A 146 10.30 10.30 -1.47
CA ALA A 146 10.87 9.71 -0.27
C ALA A 146 10.72 8.18 -0.25
N GLY A 147 9.56 7.65 -0.63
CA GLY A 147 9.33 6.20 -0.71
C GLY A 147 10.20 5.53 -1.78
N TYR A 148 10.36 6.15 -2.93
CA TYR A 148 11.21 5.61 -4.00
C TYR A 148 12.70 5.69 -3.63
N SER A 149 13.16 6.76 -2.97
CA SER A 149 14.53 6.81 -2.46
C SER A 149 14.81 5.68 -1.46
N MET A 150 13.81 5.31 -0.63
CA MET A 150 13.90 4.16 0.27
C MET A 150 14.06 2.81 -0.47
N PHE A 151 13.38 2.63 -1.63
CA PHE A 151 13.53 1.41 -2.41
C PHE A 151 14.92 1.24 -3.01
N PHE A 152 15.46 2.32 -3.57
CA PHE A 152 16.67 2.26 -4.39
C PHE A 152 17.98 2.54 -3.63
N THR A 153 17.92 3.02 -2.39
CA THR A 153 19.14 3.28 -1.63
C THR A 153 19.90 2.01 -1.25
N SER A 154 21.22 2.05 -1.37
CA SER A 154 22.16 1.04 -0.87
C SER A 154 22.69 1.34 0.55
N SER A 155 22.33 2.50 1.13
CA SER A 155 22.81 2.96 2.43
C SER A 155 21.71 2.93 3.48
N LEU A 156 22.00 2.30 4.63
CA LEU A 156 21.12 2.24 5.80
C LEU A 156 20.74 3.63 6.32
N LEU A 157 21.68 4.58 6.30
CA LEU A 157 21.42 5.95 6.75
C LEU A 157 20.47 6.70 5.83
N VAL A 158 20.70 6.62 4.51
CA VAL A 158 19.79 7.25 3.52
C VAL A 158 18.41 6.58 3.57
N PHE A 159 18.37 5.27 3.78
CA PHE A 159 17.12 4.53 3.97
C PHE A 159 16.33 5.07 5.16
N PHE A 160 16.97 5.24 6.33
CA PHE A 160 16.32 5.78 7.52
C PHE A 160 15.83 7.22 7.31
N LEU A 161 16.67 8.09 6.71
CA LEU A 161 16.26 9.46 6.40
C LEU A 161 15.05 9.50 5.45
N SER A 162 15.05 8.65 4.42
CA SER A 162 13.92 8.54 3.48
C SER A 162 12.65 8.06 4.17
N TYR A 163 12.77 7.10 5.10
CA TYR A 163 11.66 6.60 5.90
C TYR A 163 11.06 7.68 6.82
N GLU A 164 11.90 8.51 7.43
CA GLU A 164 11.44 9.64 8.25
C GLU A 164 10.82 10.76 7.41
N MET A 165 11.34 10.98 6.20
CA MET A 165 10.77 11.95 5.28
C MET A 165 9.34 11.61 4.81
N LEU A 166 8.85 10.40 5.01
CA LEU A 166 7.44 10.06 4.78
C LEU A 166 6.51 10.69 5.83
N LEU A 167 7.00 10.93 7.05
CA LEU A 167 6.18 11.42 8.15
C LEU A 167 5.84 12.90 8.00
N VAL A 168 6.80 13.75 7.71
CA VAL A 168 6.62 15.20 7.67
C VAL A 168 5.50 15.63 6.71
N PRO A 169 5.49 15.21 5.43
CA PRO A 169 4.42 15.56 4.51
C PRO A 169 3.07 14.97 4.91
N SER A 170 3.03 13.73 5.43
CA SER A 170 1.78 13.08 5.83
C SER A 170 1.15 13.76 7.05
N PHE A 171 1.97 14.15 8.04
CA PHE A 171 1.52 14.95 9.17
C PHE A 171 0.97 16.30 8.71
N TYR A 172 1.70 16.99 7.82
CA TYR A 172 1.30 18.29 7.32
C TYR A 172 -0.04 18.25 6.57
N ILE A 173 -0.26 17.24 5.72
CA ILE A 173 -1.53 17.05 5.03
C ILE A 173 -2.67 16.90 6.06
N LEU A 174 -2.51 16.04 7.04
CA LEU A 174 -3.55 15.78 8.03
C LEU A 174 -3.81 17.01 8.91
N TYR A 175 -2.76 17.73 9.29
CA TYR A 175 -2.85 18.92 10.15
C TYR A 175 -3.41 20.14 9.41
N ASN A 176 -2.89 20.44 8.21
CA ASN A 176 -3.23 21.67 7.47
C ASN A 176 -4.66 21.62 6.88
N PHE A 177 -5.11 20.44 6.48
CA PHE A 177 -6.49 20.25 5.99
C PHE A 177 -7.49 19.91 7.12
N ALA A 178 -7.08 20.06 8.37
CA ALA A 178 -7.93 19.83 9.54
C ALA A 178 -9.06 20.85 9.59
N LYS A 179 -10.29 20.34 9.54
CA LYS A 179 -11.52 21.17 9.72
C LYS A 179 -12.03 21.17 11.15
N THR A 180 -11.60 20.21 11.95
CA THR A 180 -12.07 19.98 13.31
C THR A 180 -10.91 19.76 14.26
N ARG A 181 -11.12 19.99 15.56
CA ARG A 181 -10.14 19.69 16.60
C ARG A 181 -9.73 18.18 16.58
N LYS A 182 -10.67 17.29 16.28
CA LYS A 182 -10.40 15.85 16.18
C LYS A 182 -9.39 15.51 15.09
N CYS A 183 -9.37 16.24 13.96
CA CYS A 183 -8.35 16.07 12.92
C CYS A 183 -6.95 16.40 13.43
N VAL A 184 -6.84 17.50 14.22
CA VAL A 184 -5.57 17.91 14.84
C VAL A 184 -5.07 16.85 15.83
N GLU A 185 -5.98 16.34 16.67
CA GLU A 185 -5.67 15.25 17.62
C GLU A 185 -5.22 13.98 16.89
N ALA A 186 -5.86 13.62 15.76
CA ALA A 186 -5.47 12.49 14.94
C ALA A 186 -4.10 12.68 14.29
N ALA A 187 -3.78 13.90 13.84
CA ALA A 187 -2.46 14.23 13.28
C ALA A 187 -1.36 14.06 14.32
N TYR A 188 -1.53 14.61 15.52
CA TYR A 188 -0.57 14.43 16.61
C TYR A 188 -0.44 12.97 17.03
N LEU A 189 -1.55 12.22 17.09
CA LEU A 189 -1.50 10.79 17.42
C LEU A 189 -0.67 10.01 16.39
N MET A 190 -0.87 10.28 15.09
CA MET A 190 -0.08 9.68 14.02
C MET A 190 1.40 10.06 14.17
N PHE A 191 1.72 11.32 14.45
CA PHE A 191 3.07 11.81 14.63
C PHE A 191 3.77 11.10 15.80
N PHE A 192 3.16 11.08 17.00
CA PHE A 192 3.77 10.47 18.18
C PHE A 192 4.02 8.97 18.01
N TRP A 193 3.05 8.23 17.46
CA TRP A 193 3.24 6.81 17.24
C TRP A 193 4.33 6.53 16.22
N THR A 194 4.37 7.25 15.11
CA THR A 194 5.39 7.05 14.09
C THR A 194 6.78 7.44 14.57
N GLN A 195 6.92 8.49 15.37
CA GLN A 195 8.18 8.85 16.02
C GLN A 195 8.62 7.82 17.06
N PHE A 196 7.67 7.27 17.82
CA PHE A 196 7.97 6.17 18.73
C PHE A 196 8.56 4.96 17.98
N GLY A 197 7.96 4.57 16.85
CA GLY A 197 8.52 3.51 16.00
C GLY A 197 9.92 3.86 15.44
N ALA A 198 10.12 5.11 15.01
CA ALA A 198 11.41 5.58 14.49
C ALA A 198 12.55 5.48 15.51
N LEU A 199 12.28 5.69 16.79
CA LEU A 199 13.27 5.51 17.85
C LEU A 199 13.77 4.06 17.89
N PHE A 200 12.90 3.07 17.77
CA PHE A 200 13.31 1.67 17.71
C PHE A 200 14.11 1.36 16.46
N LEU A 201 13.73 1.91 15.30
CA LEU A 201 14.49 1.72 14.06
C LEU A 201 15.91 2.30 14.18
N ILE A 202 16.07 3.50 14.72
CA ILE A 202 17.39 4.11 14.87
C ILE A 202 18.25 3.29 15.85
N PHE A 203 17.68 2.77 16.94
CA PHE A 203 18.41 1.89 17.85
C PHE A 203 18.88 0.61 17.15
N GLY A 204 17.99 -0.05 16.36
CA GLY A 204 18.36 -1.22 15.58
C GLY A 204 19.44 -0.93 14.55
N PHE A 205 19.34 0.18 13.83
CA PHE A 205 20.31 0.57 12.81
C PHE A 205 21.67 1.00 13.39
N LEU A 206 21.68 1.70 14.50
CA LEU A 206 22.92 2.03 15.22
C LEU A 206 23.60 0.78 15.77
N TYR A 207 22.82 -0.20 16.24
CA TYR A 207 23.36 -1.48 16.70
C TYR A 207 23.98 -2.28 15.55
N ILE A 208 23.30 -2.36 14.39
CA ILE A 208 23.86 -2.96 13.17
C ILE A 208 25.17 -2.26 12.78
N PHE A 209 25.18 -0.93 12.76
CA PHE A 209 26.39 -0.15 12.44
C PHE A 209 27.52 -0.39 13.43
N ALA A 210 27.23 -0.50 14.73
CA ALA A 210 28.25 -0.77 15.76
C ALA A 210 28.89 -2.15 15.59
N LEU A 211 28.13 -3.16 15.11
CA LEU A 211 28.64 -4.49 14.87
C LEU A 211 29.40 -4.62 13.54
N THR A 212 28.86 -4.04 12.46
CA THR A 212 29.40 -4.21 11.12
C THR A 212 30.47 -3.17 10.74
N GLY A 213 30.49 -2.03 11.43
CA GLY A 213 31.33 -0.88 11.07
C GLY A 213 30.98 -0.21 9.75
N SER A 214 29.88 -0.64 9.08
CA SER A 214 29.48 -0.13 7.79
C SER A 214 27.97 0.19 7.74
N HIS A 215 27.59 1.10 6.84
CA HIS A 215 26.21 1.50 6.61
C HIS A 215 25.68 1.02 5.25
N SER A 216 26.47 0.27 4.46
CA SER A 216 26.03 -0.27 3.19
C SER A 216 25.29 -1.59 3.40
N PHE A 217 24.15 -1.77 2.71
CA PHE A 217 23.38 -3.01 2.76
C PHE A 217 24.19 -4.21 2.27
N ASP A 218 25.09 -4.02 1.31
CA ASP A 218 25.94 -5.09 0.78
C ASP A 218 26.92 -5.63 1.83
N ALA A 219 27.57 -4.73 2.58
CA ALA A 219 28.47 -5.13 3.67
C ALA A 219 27.69 -5.76 4.85
N ILE A 220 26.47 -5.28 5.14
CA ILE A 220 25.62 -5.85 6.17
C ILE A 220 25.18 -7.28 5.79
N SER A 221 24.89 -7.53 4.52
CA SER A 221 24.44 -8.85 4.03
C SER A 221 25.54 -9.90 4.09
N THR A 222 26.81 -9.52 4.10
CA THR A 222 27.95 -10.43 4.23
C THR A 222 28.40 -10.67 5.68
N PHE A 223 27.83 -9.89 6.63
CA PHE A 223 28.19 -10.01 8.03
C PHE A 223 27.41 -11.13 8.73
N TYR A 224 28.10 -11.91 9.54
CA TYR A 224 27.48 -12.99 10.31
C TYR A 224 27.06 -12.49 11.69
N PHE A 225 25.76 -12.45 11.92
CA PHE A 225 25.20 -12.07 13.23
C PHE A 225 24.97 -13.30 14.10
N SER A 226 25.23 -13.20 15.38
CA SER A 226 24.83 -14.23 16.35
C SER A 226 23.30 -14.24 16.53
N SER A 227 22.76 -15.37 16.98
CA SER A 227 21.30 -15.50 17.23
C SER A 227 20.74 -14.46 18.20
N TYR A 228 21.54 -14.04 19.15
CA TYR A 228 21.17 -13.00 20.13
C TYR A 228 21.04 -11.62 19.46
N GLU A 229 22.00 -11.26 18.63
CA GLU A 229 22.01 -10.01 17.87
C GLU A 229 20.85 -9.95 16.88
N LEU A 230 20.61 -11.05 16.16
CA LEU A 230 19.48 -11.16 15.24
C LEU A 230 18.13 -10.95 15.95
N ASN A 231 17.96 -11.55 17.14
CA ASN A 231 16.73 -11.37 17.92
C ASN A 231 16.52 -9.92 18.35
N PHE A 232 17.59 -9.24 18.81
CA PHE A 232 17.51 -7.84 19.20
C PHE A 232 17.19 -6.93 18.01
N ILE A 233 17.89 -7.10 16.88
CA ILE A 233 17.67 -6.34 15.66
C ILE A 233 16.23 -6.56 15.17
N PHE A 234 15.78 -7.82 15.13
CA PHE A 234 14.42 -8.14 14.69
C PHE A 234 13.36 -7.46 15.55
N MET A 235 13.51 -7.46 16.87
CA MET A 235 12.57 -6.78 17.75
C MET A 235 12.51 -5.27 17.50
N CYS A 236 13.68 -4.64 17.29
CA CYS A 236 13.74 -3.23 16.93
C CYS A 236 13.04 -2.94 15.59
N LEU A 237 13.27 -3.77 14.57
CA LEU A 237 12.64 -3.64 13.26
C LEU A 237 11.13 -3.90 13.34
N LEU A 238 10.70 -4.93 14.08
CA LEU A 238 9.28 -5.29 14.22
C LEU A 238 8.50 -4.15 14.89
N VAL A 239 9.00 -3.56 15.96
CA VAL A 239 8.35 -2.41 16.61
C VAL A 239 8.39 -1.19 15.67
N GLY A 240 9.55 -0.90 15.08
CA GLY A 240 9.75 0.28 14.27
C GLY A 240 8.87 0.32 13.01
N PHE A 241 8.86 -0.74 12.24
CA PHE A 241 7.98 -0.86 11.07
C PHE A 241 6.54 -1.19 11.48
N GLY A 242 6.35 -1.95 12.55
CA GLY A 242 5.05 -2.38 13.03
C GLY A 242 4.12 -1.25 13.48
N VAL A 243 4.67 -0.12 13.89
CA VAL A 243 3.87 1.09 14.13
C VAL A 243 3.28 1.64 12.84
N LYS A 244 4.05 1.72 11.75
CA LYS A 244 3.55 2.19 10.44
C LYS A 244 2.73 1.14 9.70
N LEU A 245 3.04 -0.16 9.87
CA LEU A 245 2.27 -1.31 9.37
C LEU A 245 1.01 -1.60 10.19
N PRO A 246 0.55 -0.71 11.00
CA PRO A 246 -0.39 -0.72 12.10
C PRO A 246 -0.68 -2.10 12.68
N ILE A 247 0.33 -2.77 13.24
CA ILE A 247 0.15 -4.03 13.97
C ILE A 247 -0.22 -3.79 15.44
N TRP A 248 -0.82 -4.79 16.07
CA TRP A 248 -1.11 -4.75 17.50
C TRP A 248 0.20 -4.73 18.33
N PRO A 249 0.28 -3.91 19.38
CA PRO A 249 -0.71 -3.01 19.94
C PRO A 249 -0.71 -1.58 19.35
N PHE A 250 0.08 -1.31 18.32
CA PHE A 250 0.42 0.04 17.83
C PHE A 250 -0.54 0.64 16.81
N TYR A 251 -1.57 -0.09 16.36
CA TYR A 251 -2.43 0.32 15.23
C TYR A 251 -3.47 1.42 15.54
N GLY A 252 -3.63 1.81 16.81
CA GLY A 252 -4.73 2.70 17.25
C GLY A 252 -4.78 4.08 16.59
N TRP A 253 -3.68 4.54 16.01
CA TRP A 253 -3.60 5.80 15.29
C TRP A 253 -4.26 5.75 13.89
N LEU A 254 -4.15 4.62 13.19
CA LEU A 254 -4.57 4.49 11.79
C LEU A 254 -6.09 4.70 11.60
N PRO A 255 -7.01 4.02 12.33
CA PRO A 255 -8.44 4.24 12.16
C PRO A 255 -8.85 5.68 12.46
N LYS A 256 -8.24 6.33 13.45
CA LYS A 256 -8.49 7.73 13.76
C LYS A 256 -8.01 8.66 12.64
N ALA A 257 -6.80 8.44 12.12
CA ALA A 257 -6.26 9.19 11.01
C ALA A 257 -7.15 9.08 9.76
N HIS A 258 -7.63 7.87 9.43
CA HIS A 258 -8.51 7.68 8.28
C HIS A 258 -9.86 8.38 8.42
N VAL A 259 -10.50 8.30 9.58
CA VAL A 259 -11.83 8.90 9.80
C VAL A 259 -11.79 10.41 9.69
N GLU A 260 -10.77 11.02 10.26
CA GLU A 260 -10.63 12.47 10.34
C GLU A 260 -9.98 13.08 9.07
N ALA A 261 -9.20 12.31 8.34
CA ALA A 261 -8.58 12.73 7.08
C ALA A 261 -9.62 13.05 6.00
N SER A 262 -9.22 13.85 5.01
CA SER A 262 -9.95 13.92 3.74
C SER A 262 -9.95 12.55 3.05
N THR A 263 -10.95 12.26 2.23
CA THR A 263 -11.05 10.98 1.54
C THR A 263 -9.83 10.72 0.66
N ASN A 264 -9.35 11.76 -0.01
CA ASN A 264 -8.18 11.69 -0.88
C ASN A 264 -6.93 11.29 -0.13
N PHE A 265 -6.72 11.85 1.06
CA PHE A 265 -5.59 11.44 1.89
C PHE A 265 -5.78 10.05 2.47
N SER A 266 -7.01 9.64 2.78
CA SER A 266 -7.29 8.26 3.22
C SER A 266 -6.94 7.22 2.14
N ILE A 267 -7.24 7.51 0.86
CA ILE A 267 -6.86 6.69 -0.28
C ILE A 267 -5.34 6.57 -0.37
N PHE A 268 -4.65 7.70 -0.28
CA PHE A 268 -3.20 7.76 -0.36
C PHE A 268 -2.52 7.09 0.84
N LEU A 269 -3.04 7.30 2.04
CA LEU A 269 -2.53 6.71 3.27
C LEU A 269 -2.61 5.18 3.25
N SER A 270 -3.79 4.62 2.91
CA SER A 270 -3.97 3.16 2.85
C SER A 270 -3.32 2.54 1.61
N GLY A 271 -3.41 3.19 0.46
CA GLY A 271 -2.95 2.63 -0.80
C GLY A 271 -1.43 2.70 -1.00
N VAL A 272 -0.76 3.70 -0.44
CA VAL A 272 0.65 3.98 -0.72
C VAL A 272 1.50 4.01 0.55
N LEU A 273 1.19 4.88 1.51
CA LEU A 273 2.09 5.19 2.62
C LEU A 273 2.42 3.97 3.50
N VAL A 274 1.40 3.19 3.88
CA VAL A 274 1.58 1.99 4.71
C VAL A 274 2.42 0.94 3.99
N LYS A 275 2.32 0.84 2.65
CA LYS A 275 3.07 -0.12 1.85
C LYS A 275 4.57 0.19 1.77
N PHE A 276 4.96 1.44 1.85
CA PHE A 276 6.39 1.77 1.99
C PHE A 276 6.99 1.17 3.26
N ALA A 277 6.25 1.12 4.36
CA ALA A 277 6.71 0.44 5.58
C ALA A 277 6.86 -1.07 5.40
N PHE A 278 5.93 -1.72 4.65
CA PHE A 278 6.04 -3.13 4.29
C PHE A 278 7.34 -3.44 3.54
N PHE A 279 7.61 -2.68 2.48
CA PHE A 279 8.83 -2.87 1.69
C PHE A 279 10.09 -2.53 2.46
N GLY A 280 10.04 -1.52 3.33
CA GLY A 280 11.16 -1.18 4.19
C GLY A 280 11.50 -2.31 5.16
N PHE A 281 10.49 -2.91 5.77
CA PHE A 281 10.67 -4.06 6.66
C PHE A 281 11.21 -5.26 5.90
N LEU A 282 10.61 -5.59 4.75
CA LEU A 282 11.07 -6.68 3.89
C LEU A 282 12.54 -6.50 3.48
N LYS A 283 12.93 -5.31 3.02
CA LYS A 283 14.30 -5.01 2.62
C LYS A 283 15.30 -5.26 3.75
N CYS A 284 14.98 -4.79 4.96
CA CYS A 284 15.83 -5.00 6.13
C CYS A 284 15.94 -6.49 6.51
N LEU A 285 14.83 -7.25 6.47
CA LEU A 285 14.84 -8.69 6.80
C LEU A 285 15.67 -9.50 5.81
N ILE A 286 15.54 -9.23 4.51
CA ILE A 286 16.32 -9.92 3.48
C ILE A 286 17.81 -9.61 3.61
N THR A 287 18.18 -8.34 3.85
CA THR A 287 19.59 -7.95 3.97
C THR A 287 20.28 -8.54 5.18
N ILE A 288 19.56 -8.73 6.28
CA ILE A 288 20.12 -9.31 7.52
C ILE A 288 20.07 -10.85 7.47
N GLN A 289 19.50 -11.44 6.42
CA GLN A 289 19.33 -12.90 6.26
C GLN A 289 18.65 -13.54 7.47
N LEU A 290 17.59 -12.91 7.96
CA LEU A 290 16.88 -13.36 9.13
C LEU A 290 16.12 -14.66 8.83
N GLU A 291 16.53 -15.74 9.47
CA GLU A 291 15.78 -16.99 9.43
C GLU A 291 14.46 -16.88 10.23
N PRO A 292 13.38 -17.57 9.82
CA PRO A 292 12.03 -17.44 10.39
C PRO A 292 11.88 -18.19 11.72
N THR A 293 12.70 -17.89 12.72
CA THR A 293 12.66 -18.59 14.04
C THR A 293 11.77 -17.91 15.08
N PHE A 294 11.06 -16.84 14.70
CA PHE A 294 10.34 -16.00 15.66
C PHE A 294 8.88 -16.44 15.89
N TYR A 295 8.66 -17.67 16.27
CA TYR A 295 7.31 -18.24 16.54
C TYR A 295 6.48 -17.42 17.51
N PHE A 296 7.10 -16.71 18.45
CA PHE A 296 6.41 -15.89 19.44
C PHE A 296 5.65 -14.70 18.85
N VAL A 297 5.97 -14.27 17.63
CA VAL A 297 5.29 -13.14 16.97
C VAL A 297 3.88 -13.53 16.49
N TYR A 298 3.66 -14.79 16.09
CA TYR A 298 2.35 -15.24 15.63
C TYR A 298 1.21 -15.06 16.65
N PRO A 299 1.37 -15.38 17.94
CA PRO A 299 0.36 -15.07 18.95
C PRO A 299 0.02 -13.59 19.04
N PHE A 300 1.00 -12.69 18.94
CA PHE A 300 0.74 -11.24 18.95
C PHE A 300 -0.07 -10.80 17.74
N LEU A 301 0.26 -11.31 16.56
CA LEU A 301 -0.48 -11.00 15.33
C LEU A 301 -1.90 -11.58 15.37
N THR A 302 -2.09 -12.78 15.91
CA THR A 302 -3.44 -13.36 16.10
C THR A 302 -4.30 -12.55 17.06
N ILE A 303 -3.74 -12.11 18.18
CA ILE A 303 -4.44 -11.22 19.13
C ILE A 303 -4.85 -9.92 18.41
N GLY A 304 -3.95 -9.36 17.60
CA GLY A 304 -4.23 -8.16 16.83
C GLY A 304 -5.37 -8.33 15.83
N ILE A 305 -5.43 -9.45 15.12
CA ILE A 305 -6.53 -9.77 14.21
C ILE A 305 -7.84 -9.88 14.97
N VAL A 306 -7.86 -10.64 16.08
CA VAL A 306 -9.05 -10.82 16.93
C VAL A 306 -9.55 -9.46 17.43
N ASP A 307 -8.68 -8.64 18.00
CA ASP A 307 -9.04 -7.30 18.50
C ASP A 307 -9.57 -6.38 17.39
N ALA A 308 -8.94 -6.39 16.20
CA ALA A 308 -9.40 -5.61 15.07
C ALA A 308 -10.76 -6.08 14.54
N VAL A 309 -11.01 -7.40 14.45
CA VAL A 309 -12.29 -7.97 14.03
C VAL A 309 -13.40 -7.63 15.02
N PHE A 310 -13.14 -7.73 16.34
CA PHE A 310 -14.11 -7.30 17.34
C PHE A 310 -14.44 -5.80 17.22
N LYS A 311 -13.44 -4.96 17.02
CA LYS A 311 -13.67 -3.53 16.84
C LYS A 311 -14.42 -3.23 15.53
N LEU A 312 -14.16 -3.98 14.47
CA LEU A 312 -14.88 -3.87 13.19
C LEU A 312 -16.37 -4.17 13.38
N PHE A 313 -16.72 -5.14 14.22
CA PHE A 313 -18.11 -5.54 14.48
C PHE A 313 -18.97 -4.39 15.04
N TYR A 314 -18.39 -3.51 15.85
CA TYR A 314 -19.11 -2.41 16.50
C TYR A 314 -19.05 -1.08 15.76
N GLN A 315 -18.51 -1.05 14.52
CA GLN A 315 -18.42 0.21 13.77
C GLN A 315 -19.74 0.58 13.11
N ILE A 316 -20.11 1.86 13.29
CA ILE A 316 -21.29 2.49 12.69
C ILE A 316 -20.90 3.40 11.52
N ASP A 317 -19.68 3.94 11.51
CA ASP A 317 -19.14 4.80 10.45
C ASP A 317 -18.48 3.94 9.36
N LEU A 318 -18.97 4.02 8.11
CA LEU A 318 -18.43 3.29 6.96
C LEU A 318 -16.93 3.52 6.74
N LYS A 319 -16.45 4.75 6.95
CA LYS A 319 -15.04 5.07 6.76
C LYS A 319 -14.16 4.39 7.82
N LYS A 320 -14.67 4.32 9.04
CA LYS A 320 -13.99 3.65 10.14
C LYS A 320 -14.03 2.12 9.99
N LEU A 321 -15.11 1.60 9.43
CA LEU A 321 -15.23 0.18 9.08
C LEU A 321 -14.15 -0.23 8.08
N VAL A 322 -13.99 0.51 6.97
CA VAL A 322 -12.92 0.28 5.98
C VAL A 322 -11.53 0.41 6.62
N ALA A 323 -11.34 1.37 7.54
CA ALA A 323 -10.06 1.52 8.23
C ALA A 323 -9.71 0.34 9.16
N TYR A 324 -10.68 -0.29 9.81
CA TYR A 324 -10.41 -1.50 10.61
C TYR A 324 -10.19 -2.73 9.74
N SER A 325 -10.85 -2.86 8.59
CA SER A 325 -10.54 -3.95 7.66
C SER A 325 -9.10 -3.84 7.15
N THR A 326 -8.60 -2.61 6.90
CA THR A 326 -7.18 -2.42 6.55
C THR A 326 -6.24 -2.90 7.66
N VAL A 327 -6.59 -2.69 8.93
CA VAL A 327 -5.78 -3.20 10.07
C VAL A 327 -5.72 -4.73 10.07
N VAL A 328 -6.84 -5.41 9.87
CA VAL A 328 -6.87 -6.89 9.79
C VAL A 328 -5.93 -7.39 8.69
N GLU A 329 -6.02 -6.80 7.49
CA GLU A 329 -5.21 -7.20 6.35
C GLU A 329 -3.72 -6.87 6.53
N MET A 330 -3.37 -5.81 7.26
CA MET A 330 -1.97 -5.50 7.58
C MET A 330 -1.34 -6.52 8.54
N HIS A 331 -2.09 -7.06 9.50
CA HIS A 331 -1.62 -8.16 10.33
C HIS A 331 -1.33 -9.41 9.49
N TRP A 332 -2.21 -9.73 8.55
CA TRP A 332 -1.98 -10.82 7.61
C TRP A 332 -0.71 -10.62 6.78
N LEU A 333 -0.52 -9.43 6.21
CA LEU A 333 0.70 -9.08 5.48
C LEU A 333 1.97 -9.25 6.34
N THR A 334 1.91 -8.88 7.62
CA THR A 334 3.06 -9.07 8.52
C THR A 334 3.37 -10.53 8.80
N ILE A 335 2.36 -11.40 8.83
CA ILE A 335 2.55 -12.85 8.94
C ILE A 335 3.34 -13.36 7.73
N CYS A 336 2.99 -12.92 6.51
CA CYS A 336 3.71 -13.29 5.29
C CYS A 336 5.18 -12.88 5.34
N ILE A 337 5.50 -11.67 5.82
CA ILE A 337 6.89 -11.22 5.93
C ILE A 337 7.67 -12.02 6.97
N VAL A 338 7.09 -12.16 8.17
CA VAL A 338 7.77 -12.78 9.32
C VAL A 338 8.00 -14.27 9.11
N SER A 339 7.21 -14.91 8.24
CA SER A 339 7.40 -16.34 7.90
C SER A 339 8.73 -16.64 7.23
N GLY A 340 9.36 -15.66 6.55
CA GLY A 340 10.60 -15.82 5.80
C GLY A 340 10.53 -16.78 4.59
N GLN A 341 9.36 -17.37 4.32
CA GLN A 341 9.16 -18.31 3.23
C GLN A 341 8.83 -17.59 1.92
N ALA A 342 9.56 -17.90 0.86
CA ALA A 342 9.37 -17.27 -0.45
C ALA A 342 7.94 -17.42 -1.00
N SER A 343 7.32 -18.57 -0.78
CA SER A 343 5.95 -18.86 -1.19
C SER A 343 4.91 -17.99 -0.46
N LEU A 344 5.07 -17.79 0.85
CA LEU A 344 4.22 -16.90 1.64
C LEU A 344 4.48 -15.43 1.32
N MET A 345 5.71 -15.06 1.01
CA MET A 345 6.04 -13.72 0.51
C MET A 345 5.29 -13.41 -0.78
N LEU A 346 5.18 -14.38 -1.69
CA LEU A 346 4.40 -14.25 -2.91
C LEU A 346 2.92 -13.98 -2.60
N ALA A 347 2.32 -14.75 -1.70
CA ALA A 347 0.96 -14.50 -1.23
C ALA A 347 0.83 -13.08 -0.65
N GLY A 348 1.82 -12.63 0.12
CA GLY A 348 1.92 -11.28 0.67
C GLY A 348 1.96 -10.20 -0.42
N PHE A 349 2.70 -10.40 -1.51
CA PHE A 349 2.72 -9.46 -2.64
C PHE A 349 1.37 -9.38 -3.36
N CYS A 350 0.73 -10.51 -3.65
CA CYS A 350 -0.61 -10.52 -4.23
C CYS A 350 -1.61 -9.80 -3.32
N MET A 351 -1.54 -10.05 -2.00
CA MET A 351 -2.37 -9.40 -1.01
C MET A 351 -2.12 -7.89 -0.93
N LEU A 352 -0.88 -7.45 -0.99
CA LEU A 352 -0.52 -6.04 -0.95
C LEU A 352 -1.09 -5.26 -2.14
N ILE A 353 -1.04 -5.85 -3.34
CA ILE A 353 -1.65 -5.28 -4.56
C ILE A 353 -3.16 -5.23 -4.41
N SER A 354 -3.77 -6.35 -4.02
CA SER A 354 -5.21 -6.47 -3.80
C SER A 354 -5.71 -5.42 -2.81
N HIS A 355 -5.08 -5.37 -1.64
CA HIS A 355 -5.43 -4.40 -0.61
C HIS A 355 -5.27 -2.95 -1.08
N ALA A 356 -4.19 -2.62 -1.82
CA ALA A 356 -3.98 -1.26 -2.30
C ALA A 356 -5.11 -0.79 -3.22
N LEU A 357 -5.57 -1.63 -4.14
CA LEU A 357 -6.66 -1.33 -5.07
C LEU A 357 -8.03 -1.38 -4.38
N LEU A 358 -8.27 -2.39 -3.56
CA LEU A 358 -9.53 -2.62 -2.86
C LEU A 358 -9.83 -1.52 -1.85
N SER A 359 -8.84 -1.14 -1.02
CA SER A 359 -9.00 -0.04 -0.07
C SER A 359 -9.21 1.30 -0.77
N THR A 360 -8.50 1.55 -1.87
CA THR A 360 -8.71 2.74 -2.71
C THR A 360 -10.15 2.82 -3.20
N ASN A 361 -10.66 1.74 -3.80
CA ASN A 361 -12.03 1.69 -4.30
C ASN A 361 -13.06 1.81 -3.17
N SER A 362 -12.82 1.17 -2.03
CA SER A 362 -13.70 1.23 -0.87
C SER A 362 -13.81 2.64 -0.30
N PHE A 363 -12.69 3.38 -0.14
CA PHE A 363 -12.73 4.78 0.31
C PHE A 363 -13.41 5.71 -0.70
N LEU A 364 -13.22 5.48 -2.01
CA LEU A 364 -13.94 6.21 -3.06
C LEU A 364 -15.45 5.96 -2.98
N LEU A 365 -15.88 4.73 -2.76
CA LEU A 365 -17.29 4.39 -2.58
C LEU A 365 -17.89 5.00 -1.32
N VAL A 366 -17.17 4.99 -0.20
CA VAL A 366 -17.61 5.67 1.03
C VAL A 366 -17.79 7.18 0.81
N ASP A 367 -16.88 7.80 0.05
CA ASP A 367 -17.03 9.22 -0.32
C ASP A 367 -18.23 9.46 -1.23
N ALA A 368 -18.43 8.59 -2.23
CA ALA A 368 -19.57 8.66 -3.12
C ALA A 368 -20.91 8.54 -2.38
N ILE A 369 -21.00 7.63 -1.40
CA ILE A 369 -22.15 7.49 -0.50
C ILE A 369 -22.31 8.75 0.36
N GLY A 370 -21.25 9.19 1.03
CA GLY A 370 -21.28 10.34 1.92
C GLY A 370 -21.69 11.65 1.24
N ARG A 371 -21.27 11.87 -0.02
CA ARG A 371 -21.68 13.04 -0.82
C ARG A 371 -23.17 13.01 -1.18
N ARG A 372 -23.74 11.84 -1.44
CA ARG A 372 -25.12 11.64 -1.89
C ARG A 372 -26.10 11.64 -0.72
N PHE A 373 -25.77 10.94 0.34
CA PHE A 373 -26.63 10.78 1.52
C PHE A 373 -26.34 11.82 2.61
N LYS A 374 -25.30 12.66 2.46
CA LYS A 374 -24.84 13.68 3.44
C LYS A 374 -24.42 13.12 4.80
N THR A 375 -24.34 11.82 4.91
CA THR A 375 -23.90 11.07 6.09
C THR A 375 -23.06 9.86 5.67
N ARG A 376 -22.26 9.33 6.58
CA ARG A 376 -21.52 8.09 6.43
C ARG A 376 -21.85 7.06 7.51
N LEU A 377 -22.87 7.38 8.32
CA LEU A 377 -23.36 6.48 9.36
C LEU A 377 -24.27 5.41 8.76
N ILE A 378 -23.94 4.15 9.00
CA ILE A 378 -24.69 2.99 8.46
C ILE A 378 -26.15 3.03 8.88
N THR A 379 -26.44 3.54 10.07
CA THR A 379 -27.81 3.64 10.63
C THR A 379 -28.69 4.65 9.89
N GLU A 380 -28.08 5.62 9.20
CA GLU A 380 -28.78 6.68 8.49
C GLU A 380 -28.84 6.46 6.98
N ILE A 381 -28.03 5.52 6.46
CA ILE A 381 -27.94 5.19 5.03
C ILE A 381 -28.80 3.97 4.78
N ASN A 382 -29.87 4.12 4.03
CA ASN A 382 -30.76 3.02 3.65
C ASN A 382 -31.20 3.15 2.19
N GLY A 383 -31.41 2.01 1.54
CA GLY A 383 -32.02 1.95 0.23
C GLY A 383 -31.15 2.44 -0.93
N VAL A 384 -29.83 2.30 -0.83
CA VAL A 384 -28.90 2.67 -1.92
C VAL A 384 -29.26 1.94 -3.22
N ASN A 385 -29.72 0.69 -3.13
CA ASN A 385 -30.13 -0.13 -4.26
C ASN A 385 -31.28 0.49 -5.08
N PHE A 386 -32.22 1.17 -4.45
CA PHE A 386 -33.33 1.82 -5.12
C PHE A 386 -33.00 3.22 -5.62
N LEU A 387 -32.23 3.96 -4.84
CA LEU A 387 -31.93 5.37 -5.11
C LEU A 387 -30.78 5.56 -6.09
N CYS A 388 -29.76 4.71 -6.02
CA CYS A 388 -28.52 4.81 -6.78
C CYS A 388 -28.09 3.44 -7.31
N PRO A 389 -28.75 2.85 -8.33
CA PRO A 389 -28.49 1.48 -8.77
C PRO A 389 -27.08 1.24 -9.30
N LYS A 390 -26.44 2.22 -9.96
CA LYS A 390 -25.05 2.09 -10.42
C LYS A 390 -24.09 2.03 -9.24
N LEU A 391 -24.27 2.90 -8.25
CA LEU A 391 -23.48 2.90 -7.02
C LEU A 391 -23.66 1.59 -6.26
N PHE A 392 -24.89 1.08 -6.17
CA PHE A 392 -25.19 -0.21 -5.56
C PHE A 392 -24.41 -1.34 -6.25
N LEU A 393 -24.48 -1.44 -7.58
CA LEU A 393 -23.84 -2.52 -8.33
C LEU A 393 -22.31 -2.49 -8.14
N VAL A 394 -21.67 -1.33 -8.26
CA VAL A 394 -20.23 -1.19 -8.06
C VAL A 394 -19.82 -1.53 -6.63
N SER A 395 -20.60 -1.08 -5.64
CA SER A 395 -20.32 -1.39 -4.22
C SER A 395 -20.51 -2.86 -3.88
N LEU A 396 -21.50 -3.52 -4.48
CA LEU A 396 -21.72 -4.95 -4.33
C LEU A 396 -20.56 -5.77 -4.89
N VAL A 397 -20.09 -5.45 -6.12
CA VAL A 397 -18.95 -6.14 -6.72
C VAL A 397 -17.68 -5.91 -5.89
N ASN A 398 -17.43 -4.68 -5.40
CA ASN A 398 -16.30 -4.40 -4.52
C ASN A 398 -16.35 -5.23 -3.23
N LEU A 399 -17.55 -5.39 -2.67
CA LEU A 399 -17.79 -6.23 -1.50
C LEU A 399 -17.52 -7.72 -1.78
N LEU A 400 -17.93 -8.22 -2.95
CA LEU A 400 -17.64 -9.60 -3.36
C LEU A 400 -16.15 -9.85 -3.52
N ILE A 401 -15.39 -8.88 -4.05
CA ILE A 401 -13.93 -8.98 -4.13
C ILE A 401 -13.32 -9.05 -2.72
N PHE A 402 -13.83 -8.26 -1.77
CA PHE A 402 -13.39 -8.32 -0.38
C PHE A 402 -13.66 -9.68 0.28
N LEU A 403 -14.69 -10.39 -0.16
CA LEU A 403 -15.03 -11.77 0.27
C LEU A 403 -14.18 -12.85 -0.42
N GLY A 404 -13.17 -12.49 -1.20
CA GLY A 404 -12.38 -13.45 -1.96
C GLY A 404 -13.14 -14.07 -3.12
N PHE A 405 -13.84 -13.29 -3.93
CA PHE A 405 -14.56 -13.82 -5.10
C PHE A 405 -13.58 -14.41 -6.11
N PRO A 406 -13.83 -15.65 -6.62
CA PRO A 406 -12.98 -16.31 -7.60
C PRO A 406 -12.67 -15.45 -8.83
N GLY A 407 -11.42 -15.45 -9.26
CA GLY A 407 -10.93 -14.63 -10.37
C GLY A 407 -10.40 -13.24 -9.96
N SER A 408 -10.62 -12.81 -8.72
CA SER A 408 -10.02 -11.59 -8.18
C SER A 408 -8.60 -11.86 -7.65
N ILE A 409 -7.75 -10.83 -7.63
CA ILE A 409 -6.40 -10.95 -7.05
C ILE A 409 -6.43 -11.22 -5.54
N MET A 410 -7.50 -10.81 -4.84
CA MET A 410 -7.72 -11.13 -3.43
C MET A 410 -7.85 -12.64 -3.22
N PHE A 411 -8.68 -13.31 -4.02
CA PHE A 411 -8.85 -14.77 -3.99
C PHE A 411 -7.53 -15.51 -4.22
N VAL A 412 -6.71 -15.05 -5.18
CA VAL A 412 -5.39 -15.64 -5.43
C VAL A 412 -4.49 -15.51 -4.20
N ALA A 413 -4.46 -14.33 -3.58
CA ALA A 413 -3.67 -14.09 -2.37
C ALA A 413 -4.09 -15.01 -1.22
N GLU A 414 -5.40 -15.20 -1.02
CA GLU A 414 -5.96 -16.08 0.01
C GLU A 414 -5.59 -17.53 -0.21
N ILE A 415 -5.79 -18.06 -1.44
CA ILE A 415 -5.45 -19.45 -1.75
C ILE A 415 -3.96 -19.71 -1.53
N LEU A 416 -3.10 -18.83 -2.06
CA LEU A 416 -1.66 -18.97 -1.87
C LEU A 416 -1.26 -18.91 -0.39
N PHE A 417 -1.84 -17.98 0.36
CA PHE A 417 -1.56 -17.87 1.79
C PHE A 417 -1.97 -19.13 2.55
N PHE A 418 -3.22 -19.56 2.42
CA PHE A 418 -3.71 -20.69 3.20
C PHE A 418 -3.06 -22.00 2.79
N SER A 419 -2.78 -22.23 1.51
CA SER A 419 -2.09 -23.44 1.06
C SER A 419 -0.68 -23.53 1.65
N PHE A 420 0.13 -22.49 1.51
CA PHE A 420 1.52 -22.53 2.00
C PHE A 420 1.61 -22.41 3.52
N PHE A 421 0.70 -21.68 4.17
CA PHE A 421 0.69 -21.56 5.62
C PHE A 421 0.21 -22.84 6.30
N PHE A 422 -0.70 -23.59 5.66
CA PHE A 422 -1.15 -24.90 6.14
C PHE A 422 0.00 -25.91 6.19
N ASP A 423 0.87 -25.92 5.20
CA ASP A 423 2.03 -26.80 5.15
C ASP A 423 3.01 -26.54 6.30
N LEU A 424 3.12 -25.28 6.75
CA LEU A 424 4.01 -24.89 7.84
C LEU A 424 3.38 -25.07 9.23
N TYR A 425 2.15 -24.58 9.40
CA TYR A 425 1.46 -24.47 10.69
C TYR A 425 -0.01 -24.85 10.60
N PRO A 426 -0.38 -26.13 10.45
CA PRO A 426 -1.76 -26.53 10.16
C PRO A 426 -2.78 -26.06 11.20
N LEU A 427 -2.46 -26.13 12.50
CA LEU A 427 -3.37 -25.69 13.57
C LEU A 427 -3.57 -24.17 13.58
N LEU A 428 -2.50 -23.39 13.40
CA LEU A 428 -2.60 -21.94 13.28
C LEU A 428 -3.35 -21.54 12.00
N CYS A 429 -3.14 -22.25 10.92
CA CYS A 429 -3.85 -22.00 9.66
C CYS A 429 -5.37 -22.14 9.84
N LEU A 430 -5.83 -23.16 10.55
CA LEU A 430 -7.26 -23.31 10.86
C LEU A 430 -7.81 -22.12 11.65
N ILE A 431 -7.06 -21.61 12.63
CA ILE A 431 -7.46 -20.40 13.38
C ILE A 431 -7.55 -19.19 12.43
N PHE A 432 -6.57 -19.02 11.56
CA PHE A 432 -6.58 -17.91 10.60
C PHE A 432 -7.69 -18.03 9.55
N ILE A 433 -8.03 -19.23 9.09
CA ILE A 433 -9.17 -19.43 8.20
C ILE A 433 -10.45 -18.94 8.89
N VAL A 434 -10.67 -19.28 10.15
CA VAL A 434 -11.85 -18.82 10.89
C VAL A 434 -11.84 -17.30 11.06
N LEU A 435 -10.71 -16.70 11.40
CA LEU A 435 -10.62 -15.27 11.69
C LEU A 435 -10.67 -14.43 10.41
N LEU A 436 -9.84 -14.77 9.41
CA LEU A 436 -9.60 -13.95 8.23
C LEU A 436 -10.59 -14.23 7.10
N TYR A 437 -11.00 -15.49 6.92
CA TYR A 437 -11.86 -15.88 5.82
C TYR A 437 -13.34 -15.95 6.21
N LEU A 438 -13.65 -16.24 7.46
CA LEU A 438 -15.03 -16.37 7.90
C LEU A 438 -15.49 -15.16 8.71
N LEU A 439 -14.82 -14.79 9.80
CA LEU A 439 -15.33 -13.73 10.69
C LEU A 439 -15.16 -12.31 10.12
N ALA A 440 -13.97 -11.94 9.70
CA ALA A 440 -13.72 -10.57 9.23
C ALA A 440 -14.57 -10.22 7.98
N PRO A 441 -14.62 -11.07 6.92
CA PRO A 441 -15.44 -10.79 5.76
C PRO A 441 -16.94 -10.79 6.06
N THR A 442 -17.44 -11.69 6.91
CA THR A 442 -18.87 -11.73 7.24
C THR A 442 -19.34 -10.49 8.00
N VAL A 443 -18.51 -9.99 8.92
CA VAL A 443 -18.79 -8.75 9.67
C VAL A 443 -18.80 -7.54 8.73
N PHE A 444 -17.80 -7.46 7.84
CA PHE A 444 -17.72 -6.41 6.85
C PHE A 444 -18.91 -6.45 5.88
N PHE A 445 -19.24 -7.64 5.37
CA PHE A 445 -20.38 -7.87 4.50
C PHE A 445 -21.70 -7.44 5.15
N ARG A 446 -21.97 -7.88 6.38
CA ARG A 446 -23.17 -7.51 7.12
C ARG A 446 -23.35 -5.98 7.22
N SER A 447 -22.27 -5.30 7.58
CA SER A 447 -22.29 -3.85 7.77
C SER A 447 -22.55 -3.10 6.45
N TRP A 448 -21.93 -3.54 5.35
CA TRP A 448 -22.17 -2.97 4.02
C TRP A 448 -23.57 -3.28 3.51
N MET A 449 -24.05 -4.52 3.67
CA MET A 449 -25.39 -4.90 3.22
C MET A 449 -26.48 -4.10 3.96
N ASN A 450 -26.28 -3.79 5.24
CA ASN A 450 -27.19 -2.93 5.97
C ASN A 450 -27.28 -1.51 5.38
N ALA A 451 -26.17 -0.96 4.88
CA ALA A 451 -26.16 0.34 4.21
C ALA A 451 -26.77 0.26 2.78
N LEU A 452 -26.51 -0.82 2.05
CA LEU A 452 -26.93 -0.98 0.65
C LEU A 452 -28.41 -1.32 0.52
N PHE A 453 -28.91 -2.22 1.36
CA PHE A 453 -30.30 -2.65 1.40
C PHE A 453 -31.05 -1.96 2.54
N GLY A 454 -32.33 -1.82 2.39
CA GLY A 454 -33.20 -1.21 3.37
C GLY A 454 -34.32 -0.43 2.68
N SER A 455 -35.36 -0.13 3.39
CA SER A 455 -36.43 0.74 2.88
C SER A 455 -35.89 2.15 2.73
N SER A 456 -36.06 2.76 1.56
CA SER A 456 -35.76 4.18 1.32
C SER A 456 -36.67 5.06 2.16
N VAL A 457 -36.44 5.11 3.46
CA VAL A 457 -37.30 5.84 4.36
C VAL A 457 -37.00 7.34 4.31
N HIS A 458 -37.95 8.11 3.83
CA HIS A 458 -38.45 9.41 4.23
C HIS A 458 -37.50 10.54 4.70
N LEU A 459 -36.18 10.34 4.80
CA LEU A 459 -35.26 11.36 5.34
C LEU A 459 -34.59 12.24 4.26
N LEU A 460 -34.65 11.84 3.00
CA LEU A 460 -34.05 12.62 1.93
C LEU A 460 -35.07 13.61 1.34
N ARG A 461 -34.87 14.88 1.59
CA ARG A 461 -35.65 15.98 0.97
C ARG A 461 -35.48 16.03 -0.56
N THR A 462 -34.40 15.44 -1.08
CA THR A 462 -34.08 15.38 -2.51
C THR A 462 -33.55 13.98 -2.87
N ILE A 463 -33.97 13.43 -3.98
CA ILE A 463 -33.46 12.16 -4.50
C ILE A 463 -32.00 12.34 -4.87
N PRO A 464 -31.06 11.53 -4.34
CA PRO A 464 -29.65 11.64 -4.67
C PRO A 464 -29.40 11.24 -6.14
N ALA A 465 -28.56 12.00 -6.83
CA ALA A 465 -28.12 11.63 -8.18
C ALA A 465 -27.23 10.39 -8.13
N ASP A 466 -27.44 9.45 -9.06
CA ASP A 466 -26.59 8.25 -9.17
C ASP A 466 -25.18 8.59 -9.68
N LEU A 467 -24.30 7.58 -9.82
CA LEU A 467 -22.93 7.75 -10.30
C LEU A 467 -22.91 8.41 -11.70
N THR A 468 -22.07 9.42 -11.82
CA THR A 468 -21.75 9.98 -13.13
C THR A 468 -20.94 8.98 -13.96
N SER A 469 -20.95 9.12 -15.30
CA SER A 469 -20.17 8.25 -16.17
C SER A 469 -18.66 8.25 -15.85
N LYS A 470 -18.12 9.39 -15.43
CA LYS A 470 -16.71 9.53 -15.02
C LYS A 470 -16.40 8.72 -13.75
N GLU A 471 -17.25 8.83 -12.73
CA GLU A 471 -17.12 8.04 -11.49
C GLU A 471 -17.26 6.54 -11.77
N LEU A 472 -18.25 6.16 -12.61
CA LEU A 472 -18.47 4.76 -12.96
C LEU A 472 -17.25 4.14 -13.68
N VAL A 473 -16.65 4.86 -14.63
CA VAL A 473 -15.45 4.40 -15.34
C VAL A 473 -14.27 4.24 -14.37
N CYS A 474 -14.08 5.16 -13.43
CA CYS A 474 -12.98 5.05 -12.47
C CYS A 474 -13.17 3.87 -11.50
N TYR A 475 -14.34 3.74 -10.88
CA TYR A 475 -14.59 2.68 -9.90
C TYR A 475 -14.68 1.31 -10.58
N GLY A 476 -15.35 1.23 -11.72
CA GLY A 476 -15.41 0.03 -12.55
C GLY A 476 -14.06 -0.37 -13.12
N GLY A 477 -13.26 0.59 -13.53
CA GLY A 477 -11.89 0.37 -14.01
C GLY A 477 -10.99 -0.27 -12.94
N LEU A 478 -11.09 0.16 -11.68
CA LEU A 478 -10.38 -0.49 -10.57
C LEU A 478 -10.85 -1.94 -10.35
N ILE A 479 -12.15 -2.19 -10.45
CA ILE A 479 -12.71 -3.55 -10.35
C ILE A 479 -12.18 -4.44 -11.48
N VAL A 480 -12.24 -3.96 -12.73
CA VAL A 480 -11.72 -4.69 -13.89
C VAL A 480 -10.23 -4.97 -13.74
N LEU A 481 -9.47 -4.00 -13.23
CA LEU A 481 -8.04 -4.19 -12.95
C LEU A 481 -7.80 -5.30 -11.90
N MET A 482 -8.59 -5.34 -10.82
CA MET A 482 -8.46 -6.38 -9.79
C MET A 482 -8.78 -7.80 -10.34
N PHE A 483 -9.75 -7.92 -11.24
CA PHE A 483 -10.04 -9.20 -11.92
C PHE A 483 -8.94 -9.55 -12.94
N TRP A 484 -8.50 -8.58 -13.73
CA TRP A 484 -7.45 -8.82 -14.70
C TRP A 484 -6.16 -9.30 -14.03
N LEU A 485 -5.75 -8.65 -12.94
CA LEU A 485 -4.60 -9.05 -12.14
C LEU A 485 -4.79 -10.43 -11.48
N GLY A 486 -6.03 -10.77 -11.09
CA GLY A 486 -6.34 -12.08 -10.52
C GLY A 486 -6.21 -13.22 -11.53
N VAL A 487 -6.58 -12.99 -12.79
CA VAL A 487 -6.43 -14.00 -13.86
C VAL A 487 -4.97 -14.08 -14.34
N SER A 488 -4.28 -12.94 -14.42
CA SER A 488 -2.91 -12.84 -14.93
C SER A 488 -1.83 -12.83 -13.83
N TRP A 489 -2.16 -13.24 -12.60
CA TRP A 489 -1.24 -13.16 -11.46
C TRP A 489 0.10 -13.85 -11.69
N GLN A 490 0.12 -14.95 -12.45
CA GLN A 490 1.35 -15.68 -12.79
C GLN A 490 2.35 -14.82 -13.58
N SER A 491 1.85 -13.90 -14.41
CA SER A 491 2.70 -13.00 -15.19
C SER A 491 3.42 -11.93 -14.35
N PHE A 492 3.02 -11.74 -13.08
CA PHE A 492 3.70 -10.83 -12.14
C PHE A 492 4.75 -11.53 -11.28
N VAL A 493 4.77 -12.85 -11.29
CA VAL A 493 5.59 -13.68 -10.41
C VAL A 493 6.78 -14.29 -11.14
N ILE A 494 6.68 -14.39 -12.44
CA ILE A 494 7.74 -14.85 -13.35
C ILE A 494 8.48 -13.61 -13.87
#